data_dcb211cc022e7cf55c4c1a598b5626b7
#
_entry.id   dcb211cc022e7cf55c4c1a598b5626b7
#
_cell.length_a   1.000
_cell.length_b   1.000
_cell.length_c   1.000
_cell.angle_alpha   90.00
_cell.angle_beta   90.00
_cell.angle_gamma   90.00
#
_symmetry.space_group_name_H-M   'P 1'
#
loop_
_entity.id
_entity.type
_entity.pdbx_description
1 polymer ?
#
loop_
_entity_poly.entity_id
_entity_poly.type
_entity_poly.pdbx_seq_one_letter_code
_entity_poly.pdbx_strand_id
1 'polypeptide(L)'
;PVHAGRFYVHTSSNKGTVPKGATPFLIEASRAFGTGGHETTTGCLNMLDSMKRAGKRFDVIADIGTGTGLLAFAAHRLWPKAYLTASDIDPISVEVTADNAQINNVPCGVSQGQIALCVAEGTAHPLIASRAPYDLVTANILAGPLIELAPSLAEIVDDDGSLILAGLLNTQAEAVLRAYRRQGFRLQKRVDHGD
;
A
#
# COMPACT_ATOMS: atom_id res chain seq x y z
N PRO A 1 -12.31 -11.77 -9.69
CA PRO A 1 -10.97 -11.25 -9.89
C PRO A 1 -10.99 -9.77 -10.28
N VAL A 2 -9.89 -9.08 -10.01
CA VAL A 2 -9.68 -7.67 -10.36
C VAL A 2 -8.44 -7.57 -11.23
N HIS A 3 -8.54 -6.82 -12.34
CA HIS A 3 -7.40 -6.52 -13.21
C HIS A 3 -7.07 -5.03 -13.12
N ALA A 4 -5.90 -4.69 -12.63
CA ALA A 4 -5.44 -3.31 -12.41
C ALA A 4 -3.99 -3.15 -12.89
N GLY A 5 -3.81 -2.40 -13.97
CA GLY A 5 -2.50 -2.26 -14.60
C GLY A 5 -1.94 -3.63 -15.01
N ARG A 6 -0.74 -3.97 -14.55
CA ARG A 6 -0.12 -5.29 -14.78
C ARG A 6 -0.55 -6.36 -13.77
N PHE A 7 -1.40 -6.03 -12.79
CA PHE A 7 -1.76 -6.94 -11.70
C PHE A 7 -3.12 -7.58 -11.94
N TYR A 8 -3.22 -8.86 -11.59
CA TYR A 8 -4.45 -9.63 -11.61
C TYR A 8 -4.67 -10.25 -10.23
N VAL A 9 -5.65 -9.76 -9.50
CA VAL A 9 -5.93 -10.18 -8.12
C VAL A 9 -7.14 -11.09 -8.10
N HIS A 10 -7.01 -12.24 -7.47
CA HIS A 10 -8.08 -13.24 -7.38
C HIS A 10 -8.05 -13.96 -6.04
N THR A 11 -9.15 -14.63 -5.71
CA THR A 11 -9.25 -15.59 -4.60
C THR A 11 -9.11 -17.03 -5.13
N SER A 12 -8.96 -18.00 -4.25
CA SER A 12 -8.96 -19.43 -4.62
C SER A 12 -10.28 -19.85 -5.30
N SER A 13 -11.41 -19.30 -4.85
CA SER A 13 -12.75 -19.59 -5.37
C SER A 13 -13.09 -18.86 -6.66
N ASN A 14 -12.36 -17.81 -7.05
CA ASN A 14 -12.67 -16.95 -8.19
C ASN A 14 -11.41 -16.59 -9.00
N LYS A 15 -10.68 -17.59 -9.44
CA LYS A 15 -9.43 -17.38 -10.19
C LYS A 15 -9.66 -16.79 -11.58
N GLY A 16 -10.65 -17.30 -12.32
CA GLY A 16 -10.84 -16.93 -13.71
C GLY A 16 -9.65 -17.26 -14.60
N THR A 17 -9.53 -16.54 -15.72
CA THR A 17 -8.40 -16.67 -16.64
C THR A 17 -7.45 -15.49 -16.45
N VAL A 18 -6.22 -15.78 -16.05
CA VAL A 18 -5.18 -14.75 -15.88
C VAL A 18 -4.82 -14.18 -17.26
N PRO A 19 -4.93 -12.86 -17.50
CA PRO A 19 -4.56 -12.25 -18.76
C PRO A 19 -3.06 -12.47 -19.07
N LYS A 20 -2.74 -12.62 -20.35
CA LYS A 20 -1.34 -12.78 -20.79
C LYS A 20 -0.49 -11.58 -20.36
N GLY A 21 0.60 -11.85 -19.69
CA GLY A 21 1.53 -10.81 -19.20
C GLY A 21 1.12 -10.15 -17.89
N ALA A 22 -0.04 -10.50 -17.33
CA ALA A 22 -0.42 -10.02 -16.01
C ALA A 22 0.32 -10.77 -14.89
N THR A 23 0.58 -10.07 -13.80
CA THR A 23 1.13 -10.64 -12.57
C THR A 23 -0.03 -11.04 -11.66
N PRO A 24 -0.27 -12.33 -11.44
CA PRO A 24 -1.33 -12.78 -10.55
C PRO A 24 -0.92 -12.66 -9.09
N PHE A 25 -1.89 -12.27 -8.25
CA PHE A 25 -1.84 -12.40 -6.80
C PHE A 25 -3.07 -13.17 -6.32
N LEU A 26 -2.85 -14.24 -5.59
CA LEU A 26 -3.86 -14.95 -4.84
C LEU A 26 -4.00 -14.32 -3.46
N ILE A 27 -5.08 -13.61 -3.24
CA ILE A 27 -5.36 -12.94 -1.97
C ILE A 27 -6.62 -13.55 -1.38
N GLU A 28 -6.47 -14.31 -0.32
CA GLU A 28 -7.63 -14.81 0.41
C GLU A 28 -8.23 -13.71 1.28
N ALA A 29 -9.54 -13.50 1.12
CA ALA A 29 -10.29 -12.59 1.96
C ALA A 29 -10.40 -13.22 3.36
N SER A 30 -9.64 -12.72 4.30
CA SER A 30 -9.77 -13.11 5.68
C SER A 30 -10.78 -12.21 6.41
N ARG A 31 -11.08 -12.58 7.65
CA ARG A 31 -11.97 -11.85 8.58
C ARG A 31 -11.52 -10.40 8.88
N ALA A 32 -10.33 -10.01 8.41
CA ALA A 32 -9.72 -8.71 8.63
C ALA A 32 -10.18 -7.62 7.66
N PHE A 33 -11.10 -7.90 6.73
CA PHE A 33 -11.46 -6.93 5.71
C PHE A 33 -12.78 -6.22 5.96
N GLY A 34 -12.68 -4.95 6.27
CA GLY A 34 -13.77 -3.98 6.11
C GLY A 34 -14.02 -3.65 4.63
N THR A 35 -15.25 -3.35 4.32
CA THR A 35 -15.92 -3.23 3.03
C THR A 35 -15.44 -2.08 2.08
N GLY A 36 -14.25 -1.53 2.24
CA GLY A 36 -13.75 -0.41 1.42
C GLY A 36 -12.84 -0.84 0.26
N GLY A 37 -13.11 -1.98 -0.37
CA GLY A 37 -11.99 -2.67 -0.89
C GLY A 37 -11.64 -2.60 -2.35
N HIS A 38 -12.51 -2.94 -3.26
CA HIS A 38 -12.05 -3.22 -4.62
C HIS A 38 -11.66 -1.98 -5.42
N GLU A 39 -12.38 -0.89 -5.29
CA GLU A 39 -12.17 0.31 -6.11
C GLU A 39 -10.93 1.09 -5.68
N THR A 40 -10.77 1.33 -4.37
CA THR A 40 -9.61 2.06 -3.84
C THR A 40 -8.31 1.27 -4.02
N THR A 41 -8.36 -0.05 -3.80
CA THR A 41 -7.22 -0.94 -4.04
C THR A 41 -6.84 -0.97 -5.53
N THR A 42 -7.83 -1.04 -6.42
CA THR A 42 -7.62 -0.96 -7.88
C THR A 42 -6.95 0.36 -8.26
N GLY A 43 -7.39 1.47 -7.69
CA GLY A 43 -6.79 2.78 -7.88
C GLY A 43 -5.31 2.81 -7.47
N CYS A 44 -4.97 2.26 -6.30
CA CYS A 44 -3.59 2.17 -5.81
C CYS A 44 -2.71 1.31 -6.73
N LEU A 45 -3.19 0.14 -7.14
CA LEU A 45 -2.45 -0.75 -8.05
C LEU A 45 -2.17 -0.08 -9.40
N ASN A 46 -3.15 0.61 -9.97
CA ASN A 46 -2.99 1.39 -11.19
C ASN A 46 -1.99 2.54 -11.01
N MET A 47 -2.02 3.21 -9.86
CA MET A 47 -1.08 4.29 -9.55
C MET A 47 0.36 3.76 -9.47
N LEU A 48 0.59 2.68 -8.72
CA LEU A 48 1.90 2.03 -8.61
C LEU A 48 2.43 1.60 -9.99
N ASP A 49 1.61 0.96 -10.82
CA ASP A 49 1.98 0.57 -12.19
C ASP A 49 2.31 1.78 -13.06
N SER A 50 1.53 2.85 -12.97
CA SER A 50 1.77 4.11 -13.68
C SER A 50 3.11 4.75 -13.29
N MET A 51 3.43 4.78 -12.00
CA MET A 51 4.72 5.29 -11.51
C MET A 51 5.89 4.47 -12.07
N LYS A 52 5.76 3.14 -12.08
CA LYS A 52 6.79 2.26 -12.67
C LYS A 52 6.96 2.50 -14.17
N ARG A 53 5.87 2.65 -14.92
CA ARG A 53 5.90 2.97 -16.35
C ARG A 53 6.53 4.34 -16.62
N ALA A 54 6.33 5.29 -15.72
CA ALA A 54 6.97 6.62 -15.78
C ALA A 54 8.46 6.61 -15.40
N GLY A 55 9.04 5.43 -15.14
CA GLY A 55 10.46 5.29 -14.82
C GLY A 55 10.82 5.60 -13.36
N LYS A 56 9.83 5.78 -12.48
CA LYS A 56 10.10 6.00 -11.04
C LYS A 56 10.84 4.81 -10.44
N ARG A 57 11.80 5.11 -9.58
CA ARG A 57 12.59 4.14 -8.80
C ARG A 57 12.41 4.46 -7.34
N PHE A 58 12.19 3.42 -6.53
CA PHE A 58 12.05 3.54 -5.09
C PHE A 58 12.90 2.47 -4.41
N ASP A 59 13.64 2.88 -3.39
CA ASP A 59 14.59 2.04 -2.66
C ASP A 59 14.11 1.75 -1.23
N VAL A 60 13.29 2.63 -0.65
CA VAL A 60 12.76 2.49 0.71
C VAL A 60 11.25 2.75 0.70
N ILE A 61 10.48 1.70 0.88
CA ILE A 61 9.02 1.71 0.71
C ILE A 61 8.34 1.30 2.01
N ALA A 62 7.24 1.94 2.35
CA ALA A 62 6.34 1.49 3.42
C ALA A 62 4.90 1.39 2.93
N ASP A 63 4.20 0.35 3.41
CA ASP A 63 2.75 0.18 3.28
C ASP A 63 2.13 0.22 4.68
N ILE A 64 1.46 1.31 5.00
CA ILE A 64 0.87 1.58 6.31
C ILE A 64 -0.61 1.19 6.28
N GLY A 65 -1.02 0.29 7.18
CA GLY A 65 -2.34 -0.32 7.12
C GLY A 65 -2.43 -1.35 6.00
N THR A 66 -1.50 -2.28 5.97
CA THR A 66 -1.27 -3.21 4.84
C THR A 66 -2.41 -4.20 4.59
N GLY A 67 -3.20 -4.52 5.62
CA GLY A 67 -4.36 -5.41 5.53
C GLY A 67 -3.99 -6.82 5.06
N THR A 68 -4.25 -7.11 3.79
CA THR A 68 -3.89 -8.40 3.17
C THR A 68 -2.47 -8.45 2.61
N GLY A 69 -1.74 -7.34 2.60
CA GLY A 69 -0.41 -7.22 2.02
C GLY A 69 -0.37 -6.89 0.53
N LEU A 70 -1.50 -6.79 -0.13
CA LEU A 70 -1.56 -6.67 -1.59
C LEU A 70 -0.75 -5.49 -2.16
N LEU A 71 -0.84 -4.31 -1.57
CA LEU A 71 -0.10 -3.14 -2.05
C LEU A 71 1.40 -3.31 -1.82
N ALA A 72 1.80 -3.88 -0.68
CA ALA A 72 3.19 -4.22 -0.40
C ALA A 72 3.75 -5.23 -1.42
N PHE A 73 2.96 -6.26 -1.78
CA PHE A 73 3.36 -7.25 -2.80
C PHE A 73 3.50 -6.63 -4.18
N ALA A 74 2.57 -5.75 -4.55
CA ALA A 74 2.64 -5.01 -5.82
C ALA A 74 3.89 -4.13 -5.87
N ALA A 75 4.17 -3.38 -4.81
CA ALA A 75 5.38 -2.56 -4.71
C ALA A 75 6.66 -3.42 -4.78
N HIS A 76 6.69 -4.55 -4.07
CA HIS A 76 7.81 -5.50 -4.14
C HIS A 76 8.03 -6.03 -5.57
N ARG A 77 6.95 -6.35 -6.29
CA ARG A 77 7.06 -6.82 -7.68
C ARG A 77 7.61 -5.76 -8.62
N LEU A 78 7.28 -4.49 -8.38
CA LEU A 78 7.74 -3.37 -9.20
C LEU A 78 9.17 -2.95 -8.87
N TRP A 79 9.53 -2.98 -7.59
CA TRP A 79 10.85 -2.57 -7.07
C TRP A 79 11.45 -3.67 -6.18
N PRO A 80 11.89 -4.79 -6.79
CA PRO A 80 12.26 -6.00 -6.05
C PRO A 80 13.55 -5.88 -5.23
N LYS A 81 14.28 -4.79 -5.38
CA LYS A 81 15.49 -4.48 -4.61
C LYS A 81 15.26 -3.46 -3.49
N ALA A 82 14.02 -2.98 -3.33
CA ALA A 82 13.72 -2.03 -2.27
C ALA A 82 13.74 -2.70 -0.88
N TYR A 83 14.05 -1.89 0.14
CA TYR A 83 13.68 -2.21 1.53
C TYR A 83 12.20 -1.88 1.68
N LEU A 84 11.40 -2.87 2.00
CA LEU A 84 9.96 -2.69 2.10
C LEU A 84 9.47 -3.06 3.50
N THR A 85 8.70 -2.17 4.11
CA THR A 85 8.06 -2.40 5.41
C THR A 85 6.55 -2.38 5.21
N ALA A 86 5.86 -3.38 5.74
CA ALA A 86 4.41 -3.42 5.77
C ALA A 86 3.95 -3.52 7.22
N SER A 87 3.04 -2.64 7.62
CA SER A 87 2.53 -2.57 8.98
C SER A 87 1.02 -2.50 9.03
N ASP A 88 0.46 -2.97 10.12
CA ASP A 88 -0.95 -2.81 10.43
C ASP A 88 -1.11 -2.65 11.95
N ILE A 89 -2.16 -1.95 12.36
CA ILE A 89 -2.52 -1.84 13.79
C ILE A 89 -3.10 -3.14 14.31
N ASP A 90 -3.72 -3.94 13.44
CA ASP A 90 -4.31 -5.24 13.76
C ASP A 90 -3.28 -6.36 13.57
N PRO A 91 -2.89 -7.06 14.67
CA PRO A 91 -2.00 -8.22 14.58
C PRO A 91 -2.50 -9.30 13.63
N ILE A 92 -3.83 -9.50 13.52
CA ILE A 92 -4.44 -10.47 12.61
C ILE A 92 -4.16 -10.10 11.16
N SER A 93 -4.23 -8.81 10.81
CA SER A 93 -3.87 -8.34 9.49
C SER A 93 -2.40 -8.63 9.14
N VAL A 94 -1.50 -8.49 10.09
CA VAL A 94 -0.08 -8.81 9.89
C VAL A 94 0.13 -10.31 9.65
N GLU A 95 -0.58 -11.18 10.40
CA GLU A 95 -0.55 -12.64 10.18
C GLU A 95 -1.10 -12.98 8.79
N VAL A 96 -2.23 -12.39 8.39
CA VAL A 96 -2.82 -12.56 7.06
C VAL A 96 -1.87 -12.11 5.95
N THR A 97 -1.18 -10.99 6.15
CA THR A 97 -0.15 -10.53 5.22
C THR A 97 0.97 -11.56 5.08
N ALA A 98 1.43 -12.15 6.18
CA ALA A 98 2.48 -13.17 6.15
C ALA A 98 2.02 -14.44 5.40
N ASP A 99 0.79 -14.90 5.64
CA ASP A 99 0.22 -16.07 4.96
C ASP A 99 0.07 -15.81 3.46
N ASN A 100 -0.47 -14.66 3.08
CA ASN A 100 -0.60 -14.25 1.68
C ASN A 100 0.77 -14.08 1.00
N ALA A 101 1.77 -13.59 1.71
CA ALA A 101 3.14 -13.50 1.19
C ALA A 101 3.70 -14.89 0.86
N GLN A 102 3.51 -15.86 1.74
CA GLN A 102 3.92 -17.24 1.50
C GLN A 102 3.22 -17.85 0.27
N ILE A 103 1.90 -17.67 0.16
CA ILE A 103 1.10 -18.16 -0.98
C ILE A 103 1.60 -17.56 -2.31
N ASN A 104 2.00 -16.29 -2.31
CA ASN A 104 2.44 -15.57 -3.49
C ASN A 104 3.97 -15.61 -3.71
N ASN A 105 4.70 -16.39 -2.93
CA ASN A 105 6.17 -16.48 -2.96
C ASN A 105 6.85 -15.10 -2.82
N VAL A 106 6.32 -14.25 -1.95
CA VAL A 106 6.91 -12.95 -1.62
C VAL A 106 7.77 -13.11 -0.38
N PRO A 107 9.07 -12.80 -0.44
CA PRO A 107 9.97 -13.02 0.69
C PRO A 107 9.71 -12.01 1.80
N CYS A 108 9.53 -12.50 3.02
CA CYS A 108 9.44 -11.70 4.24
C CYS A 108 10.74 -11.72 5.02
N GLY A 109 11.11 -10.59 5.59
CA GLY A 109 12.32 -10.41 6.37
C GLY A 109 12.82 -8.97 6.34
N VAL A 110 13.98 -8.73 6.95
CA VAL A 110 14.54 -7.37 7.13
C VAL A 110 15.60 -6.98 6.10
N SER A 111 15.99 -7.92 5.25
CA SER A 111 17.00 -7.68 4.21
C SER A 111 16.42 -6.94 3.01
N GLN A 112 17.31 -6.37 2.21
CA GLN A 112 16.93 -5.77 0.93
C GLN A 112 16.20 -6.78 0.03
N GLY A 113 15.12 -6.35 -0.59
CA GLY A 113 14.29 -7.21 -1.43
C GLY A 113 13.31 -8.10 -0.65
N GLN A 114 13.19 -7.91 0.66
CA GLN A 114 12.23 -8.59 1.51
C GLN A 114 11.23 -7.58 2.11
N ILE A 115 10.06 -8.08 2.51
CA ILE A 115 9.07 -7.30 3.23
C ILE A 115 9.21 -7.57 4.72
N ALA A 116 9.56 -6.54 5.48
CA ALA A 116 9.54 -6.58 6.93
C ALA A 116 8.14 -6.27 7.44
N LEU A 117 7.60 -7.15 8.27
CA LEU A 117 6.25 -7.03 8.82
C LEU A 117 6.32 -6.56 10.27
N CYS A 118 5.46 -5.64 10.67
CA CYS A 118 5.31 -5.25 12.07
C CYS A 118 3.88 -4.83 12.40
N VAL A 119 3.51 -5.02 13.67
CA VAL A 119 2.28 -4.46 14.24
C VAL A 119 2.61 -3.05 14.72
N ALA A 120 1.91 -2.05 14.20
CA ALA A 120 2.16 -0.66 14.54
C ALA A 120 0.89 0.18 14.48
N GLU A 121 0.73 1.06 15.43
CA GLU A 121 -0.25 2.13 15.37
C GLU A 121 0.33 3.28 14.52
N GLY A 122 -0.15 3.40 13.28
CA GLY A 122 0.39 4.36 12.33
C GLY A 122 1.87 4.14 12.06
N THR A 123 2.70 5.15 12.37
CA THR A 123 4.16 5.11 12.18
C THR A 123 4.94 4.79 13.45
N ALA A 124 4.25 4.55 14.57
CA ALA A 124 4.84 4.39 15.91
C ALA A 124 5.47 3.00 16.13
N HIS A 125 6.56 2.73 15.43
CA HIS A 125 7.33 1.49 15.58
C HIS A 125 8.82 1.71 15.28
N PRO A 126 9.76 1.13 16.07
CA PRO A 126 11.19 1.29 15.85
C PRO A 126 11.66 0.89 14.46
N LEU A 127 11.11 -0.17 13.90
CA LEU A 127 11.43 -0.62 12.53
C LEU A 127 11.06 0.45 11.49
N ILE A 128 9.89 1.07 11.62
CA ILE A 128 9.45 2.12 10.71
C ILE A 128 10.37 3.33 10.84
N ALA A 129 10.62 3.79 12.05
CA ALA A 129 11.51 4.92 12.32
C ALA A 129 12.94 4.70 11.82
N SER A 130 13.49 3.49 12.02
CA SER A 130 14.89 3.18 11.64
C SER A 130 15.14 3.16 10.14
N ARG A 131 14.11 2.97 9.33
CA ARG A 131 14.19 2.92 7.86
C ARG A 131 13.89 4.23 7.18
N ALA A 132 13.32 5.21 7.90
CA ALA A 132 13.07 6.55 7.35
C ALA A 132 14.39 7.24 6.93
N PRO A 133 14.37 8.12 5.92
CA PRO A 133 13.20 8.55 5.15
C PRO A 133 12.76 7.53 4.08
N TYR A 134 11.46 7.48 3.83
CA TYR A 134 10.86 6.65 2.78
C TYR A 134 10.69 7.45 1.50
N ASP A 135 11.04 6.86 0.37
CA ASP A 135 10.82 7.47 -0.95
C ASP A 135 9.44 7.12 -1.55
N LEU A 136 8.78 6.07 -1.04
CA LEU A 136 7.38 5.77 -1.32
C LEU A 136 6.67 5.27 -0.06
N VAL A 137 5.52 5.86 0.25
CA VAL A 137 4.60 5.35 1.27
C VAL A 137 3.21 5.16 0.65
N THR A 138 2.61 4.02 0.89
CA THR A 138 1.20 3.75 0.59
C THR A 138 0.40 3.67 1.90
N ALA A 139 -0.80 4.24 1.90
CA ALA A 139 -1.74 4.12 3.01
C ALA A 139 -3.18 4.06 2.46
N ASN A 140 -3.73 2.85 2.42
CA ASN A 140 -5.10 2.59 1.99
C ASN A 140 -5.96 2.28 3.22
N ILE A 141 -6.30 3.33 3.96
CA ILE A 141 -7.03 3.28 5.23
C ILE A 141 -8.13 4.35 5.25
N LEU A 142 -8.96 4.36 6.29
CA LEU A 142 -10.07 5.32 6.40
C LEU A 142 -9.58 6.78 6.52
N ALA A 143 -10.44 7.71 6.10
CA ALA A 143 -10.13 9.13 6.05
C ALA A 143 -9.77 9.74 7.42
N GLY A 144 -10.46 9.37 8.49
CA GLY A 144 -10.16 9.84 9.85
C GLY A 144 -8.72 9.53 10.26
N PRO A 145 -8.31 8.26 10.28
CA PRO A 145 -6.92 7.87 10.52
C PRO A 145 -5.91 8.51 9.57
N LEU A 146 -6.23 8.69 8.28
CA LEU A 146 -5.35 9.39 7.33
C LEU A 146 -5.08 10.83 7.77
N ILE A 147 -6.11 11.56 8.21
CA ILE A 147 -5.97 12.94 8.69
C ILE A 147 -5.11 13.00 9.96
N GLU A 148 -5.34 12.09 10.89
CA GLU A 148 -4.60 12.01 12.14
C GLU A 148 -3.11 11.67 11.92
N LEU A 149 -2.81 10.83 10.94
CA LEU A 149 -1.45 10.41 10.59
C LEU A 149 -0.67 11.42 9.75
N ALA A 150 -1.30 12.47 9.22
CA ALA A 150 -0.64 13.41 8.32
C ALA A 150 0.68 13.99 8.89
N PRO A 151 0.78 14.44 10.16
CA PRO A 151 2.04 14.91 10.71
C PRO A 151 3.12 13.82 10.78
N SER A 152 2.80 12.63 11.28
CA SER A 152 3.78 11.55 11.45
C SER A 152 4.21 10.94 10.11
N LEU A 153 3.33 10.89 9.11
CA LEU A 153 3.70 10.51 7.75
C LEU A 153 4.65 11.53 7.12
N ALA A 154 4.44 12.83 7.37
CA ALA A 154 5.35 13.87 6.90
C ALA A 154 6.76 13.74 7.48
N GLU A 155 6.88 13.23 8.71
CA GLU A 155 8.18 13.02 9.36
C GLU A 155 9.00 11.89 8.74
N ILE A 156 8.33 10.87 8.16
CA ILE A 156 9.00 9.68 7.62
C ILE A 156 9.15 9.68 6.10
N VAL A 157 8.38 10.50 5.37
CA VAL A 157 8.49 10.60 3.90
C VAL A 157 9.61 11.56 3.55
N ASP A 158 10.47 11.15 2.61
CA ASP A 158 11.54 11.99 2.08
C ASP A 158 10.98 13.26 1.42
N ASP A 159 11.78 14.34 1.38
CA ASP A 159 11.38 15.62 0.78
C ASP A 159 10.95 15.47 -0.69
N ASP A 160 11.61 14.59 -1.44
CA ASP A 160 11.23 14.21 -2.82
C ASP A 160 10.42 12.91 -2.88
N GLY A 161 9.97 12.41 -1.75
CA GLY A 161 9.21 11.18 -1.64
C GLY A 161 7.79 11.29 -2.18
N SER A 162 7.20 10.14 -2.46
CA SER A 162 5.83 10.00 -2.94
C SER A 162 4.94 9.34 -1.88
N LEU A 163 3.71 9.82 -1.79
CA LEU A 163 2.70 9.30 -0.88
C LEU A 163 1.42 8.98 -1.67
N ILE A 164 0.94 7.75 -1.56
CA ILE A 164 -0.34 7.32 -2.13
C ILE A 164 -1.33 7.11 -1.01
N LEU A 165 -2.41 7.86 -1.03
CA LEU A 165 -3.51 7.77 -0.06
C LEU A 165 -4.77 7.25 -0.74
N ALA A 166 -5.44 6.31 -0.10
CA ALA A 166 -6.71 5.74 -0.56
C ALA A 166 -7.54 5.23 0.62
N GLY A 167 -8.72 4.68 0.35
CA GLY A 167 -9.62 4.18 1.40
C GLY A 167 -10.59 5.25 1.91
N LEU A 168 -10.75 6.34 1.18
CA LEU A 168 -11.63 7.45 1.54
C LEU A 168 -12.73 7.65 0.48
N LEU A 169 -13.84 8.20 0.90
CA LEU A 169 -14.92 8.63 0.01
C LEU A 169 -14.54 9.92 -0.72
N ASN A 170 -15.09 10.15 -1.91
CA ASN A 170 -14.87 11.39 -2.68
C ASN A 170 -15.21 12.65 -1.87
N THR A 171 -16.25 12.59 -1.04
CA THR A 171 -16.66 13.67 -0.12
C THR A 171 -15.64 13.99 0.97
N GLN A 172 -14.78 13.05 1.32
CA GLN A 172 -13.74 13.19 2.34
C GLN A 172 -12.40 13.70 1.78
N ALA A 173 -12.23 13.69 0.45
CA ALA A 173 -10.98 14.01 -0.21
C ALA A 173 -10.44 15.40 0.15
N GLU A 174 -11.28 16.42 0.19
CA GLU A 174 -10.84 17.78 0.50
C GLU A 174 -10.32 17.94 1.94
N ALA A 175 -10.92 17.25 2.91
CA ALA A 175 -10.43 17.26 4.29
C ALA A 175 -9.05 16.60 4.41
N VAL A 176 -8.86 15.46 3.75
CA VAL A 176 -7.57 14.74 3.68
C VAL A 176 -6.53 15.62 2.98
N LEU A 177 -6.85 16.19 1.81
CA LEU A 177 -5.94 17.08 1.07
C LEU A 177 -5.49 18.28 1.91
N ARG A 178 -6.39 18.92 2.65
CA ARG A 178 -6.02 20.02 3.53
C ARG A 178 -5.05 19.60 4.62
N ALA A 179 -5.24 18.43 5.24
CA ALA A 179 -4.35 17.91 6.27
C ALA A 179 -2.93 17.68 5.72
N TYR A 180 -2.81 17.09 4.55
CA TYR A 180 -1.50 16.80 3.95
C TYR A 180 -0.83 18.04 3.35
N ARG A 181 -1.57 18.97 2.75
CA ARG A 181 -1.05 20.26 2.30
C ARG A 181 -0.46 21.09 3.44
N ARG A 182 -1.05 21.05 4.62
CA ARG A 182 -0.50 21.70 5.83
C ARG A 182 0.86 21.13 6.24
N GLN A 183 1.14 19.88 5.87
CA GLN A 183 2.42 19.22 6.11
C GLN A 183 3.43 19.41 4.95
N GLY A 184 3.10 20.20 3.93
CA GLY A 184 3.97 20.49 2.80
C GLY A 184 3.81 19.56 1.60
N PHE A 185 2.89 18.60 1.63
CA PHE A 185 2.61 17.74 0.47
C PHE A 185 1.90 18.50 -0.64
N ARG A 186 2.20 18.12 -1.88
CA ARG A 186 1.55 18.64 -3.08
C ARG A 186 0.81 17.52 -3.81
N LEU A 187 -0.45 17.77 -4.16
CA LEU A 187 -1.22 16.82 -4.96
C LEU A 187 -0.65 16.76 -6.39
N GLN A 188 -0.25 15.56 -6.80
CA GLN A 188 0.24 15.30 -8.15
C GLN A 188 -0.87 14.70 -9.04
N LYS A 189 -1.68 13.80 -8.48
CA LYS A 189 -2.76 13.13 -9.19
C LYS A 189 -3.86 12.73 -8.23
N ARG A 190 -5.09 12.86 -8.67
CA ARG A 190 -6.29 12.32 -8.01
C ARG A 190 -7.05 11.43 -8.98
N VAL A 191 -7.56 10.33 -8.49
CA VAL A 191 -8.45 9.43 -9.23
C VAL A 191 -9.68 9.20 -8.36
N ASP A 192 -10.84 9.51 -8.91
CA ASP A 192 -12.13 9.28 -8.25
C ASP A 192 -12.76 8.02 -8.85
N HIS A 193 -13.30 7.17 -7.99
CA HIS A 193 -14.03 5.96 -8.36
C HIS A 193 -15.40 5.98 -7.68
N GLY A 194 -16.47 5.87 -8.49
CA GLY A 194 -17.83 5.85 -7.98
C GLY A 194 -18.26 7.15 -7.27
N ASP A 195 -19.39 7.11 -6.63
CA ASP A 195 -19.94 8.16 -5.76
C ASP A 195 -19.73 7.81 -4.28
#